data_3ce4ffe303122efb43f2200600700c72
#
_entry.id   3ce4ffe303122efb43f2200600700c72
#
_cell.length_a   1.000
_cell.length_b   1.000
_cell.length_c   1.000
_cell.angle_alpha   90.00
_cell.angle_beta   90.00
_cell.angle_gamma   90.00
#
_symmetry.space_group_name_H-M   'P 1'
#
loop_
_entity.id
_entity.type
_entity.pdbx_description
1 polymer ?
#
loop_
_entity_poly.entity_id
_entity_poly.type
_entity_poly.pdbx_seq_one_letter_code
_entity_poly.pdbx_strand_id
1 'polypeptide(L)'
;MPTVSVIYFSGSGHTTKLAEAVNKGAASVAGVTTLLISISGKDIVEGRYKNDDVFAKLDASDAIIFGSATYMGGPAAQFKAFADATGAKWYTSAWKDKIAAGFTVSMSPSGDKLSTLHYFFTLAMQQGMIWIGQPEMPLQPNGVNRLGSNSGVMAQAGQESPDVAPSEGDKLTGEILGKRVAEYAVKLKK
;
A
#
# COMPACT_ATOMS: atom_id res chain seq x y z
N MET A 1 -6.04 20.78 2.32
CA MET A 1 -6.62 19.43 2.10
C MET A 1 -5.51 18.42 2.28
N PRO A 2 -5.70 17.30 2.99
CA PRO A 2 -4.69 16.27 3.08
C PRO A 2 -4.53 15.52 1.75
N THR A 3 -3.31 15.06 1.50
CA THR A 3 -2.98 14.24 0.33
C THR A 3 -2.62 12.83 0.78
N VAL A 4 -3.27 11.83 0.21
CA VAL A 4 -3.01 10.40 0.42
C VAL A 4 -2.40 9.81 -0.85
N SER A 5 -1.18 9.31 -0.76
CA SER A 5 -0.52 8.61 -1.86
C SER A 5 -0.59 7.11 -1.68
N VAL A 6 -0.99 6.39 -2.73
CA VAL A 6 -0.91 4.93 -2.82
C VAL A 6 0.24 4.60 -3.77
N ILE A 7 1.36 4.12 -3.23
CA ILE A 7 2.52 3.70 -4.03
C ILE A 7 2.64 2.19 -4.04
N TYR A 8 2.74 1.59 -5.23
CA TYR A 8 2.71 0.14 -5.35
C TYR A 8 3.54 -0.41 -6.51
N PHE A 9 3.90 -1.69 -6.43
CA PHE A 9 4.39 -2.48 -7.55
C PHE A 9 3.43 -3.62 -7.87
N SER A 10 3.19 -3.87 -9.15
CA SER A 10 2.40 -4.98 -9.66
C SER A 10 3.12 -5.66 -10.82
N GLY A 11 3.34 -6.98 -10.73
CA GLY A 11 3.97 -7.75 -11.81
C GLY A 11 2.97 -8.21 -12.87
N SER A 12 1.74 -8.56 -12.48
CA SER A 12 0.72 -9.16 -13.37
C SER A 12 -0.63 -8.43 -13.36
N GLY A 13 -0.71 -7.23 -12.75
CA GLY A 13 -1.94 -6.42 -12.72
C GLY A 13 -2.82 -6.60 -11.48
N HIS A 14 -2.75 -7.72 -10.76
CA HIS A 14 -3.62 -7.97 -9.60
C HIS A 14 -3.40 -6.98 -8.45
N THR A 15 -2.14 -6.63 -8.15
CA THR A 15 -1.84 -5.60 -7.15
C THR A 15 -2.32 -4.22 -7.61
N THR A 16 -2.36 -3.96 -8.92
CA THR A 16 -2.94 -2.73 -9.48
C THR A 16 -4.42 -2.63 -9.13
N LYS A 17 -5.20 -3.70 -9.34
CA LYS A 17 -6.65 -3.71 -9.02
C LYS A 17 -6.91 -3.45 -7.53
N LEU A 18 -6.08 -4.01 -6.67
CA LEU A 18 -6.19 -3.73 -5.22
C LEU A 18 -5.77 -2.29 -4.89
N ALA A 19 -4.72 -1.76 -5.54
CA ALA A 19 -4.28 -0.38 -5.37
C ALA A 19 -5.34 0.64 -5.82
N GLU A 20 -6.03 0.35 -6.94
CA GLU A 20 -7.16 1.14 -7.43
C GLU A 20 -8.30 1.15 -6.40
N ALA A 21 -8.61 0.01 -5.78
CA ALA A 21 -9.62 -0.10 -4.74
C ALA A 21 -9.23 0.71 -3.47
N VAL A 22 -7.99 0.60 -3.02
CA VAL A 22 -7.47 1.40 -1.90
C VAL A 22 -7.56 2.90 -2.20
N ASN A 23 -7.14 3.30 -3.40
CA ASN A 23 -7.21 4.69 -3.84
C ASN A 23 -8.66 5.21 -3.94
N LYS A 24 -9.59 4.38 -4.45
CA LYS A 24 -11.02 4.69 -4.50
C LYS A 24 -11.59 4.93 -3.09
N GLY A 25 -11.22 4.08 -2.13
CA GLY A 25 -11.61 4.24 -0.74
C GLY A 25 -11.10 5.56 -0.14
N ALA A 26 -9.83 5.91 -0.37
CA ALA A 26 -9.28 7.18 0.09
C ALA A 26 -9.96 8.38 -0.58
N ALA A 27 -10.23 8.32 -1.88
CA ALA A 27 -10.90 9.38 -2.63
C ALA A 27 -12.38 9.58 -2.24
N SER A 28 -13.00 8.61 -1.58
CA SER A 28 -14.37 8.73 -1.09
C SER A 28 -14.54 9.70 0.09
N VAL A 29 -13.43 10.09 0.72
CA VAL A 29 -13.45 11.03 1.85
C VAL A 29 -13.39 12.47 1.35
N ALA A 30 -14.40 13.24 1.68
CA ALA A 30 -14.49 14.64 1.25
C ALA A 30 -13.28 15.46 1.72
N GLY A 31 -12.76 16.30 0.82
CA GLY A 31 -11.63 17.17 1.14
C GLY A 31 -10.26 16.48 1.13
N VAL A 32 -10.15 15.28 0.57
CA VAL A 32 -8.88 14.54 0.40
C VAL A 32 -8.46 14.55 -1.06
N THR A 33 -7.19 14.79 -1.33
CA THR A 33 -6.56 14.56 -2.62
C THR A 33 -5.87 13.20 -2.61
N THR A 34 -5.98 12.42 -3.69
CA THR A 34 -5.33 11.11 -3.78
C THR A 34 -4.37 11.03 -4.96
N LEU A 35 -3.29 10.30 -4.78
CA LEU A 35 -2.32 9.99 -5.83
C LEU A 35 -2.14 8.47 -5.90
N LEU A 36 -2.31 7.90 -7.09
CA LEU A 36 -2.05 6.49 -7.37
C LEU A 36 -0.75 6.38 -8.18
N ILE A 37 0.28 5.79 -7.59
CA ILE A 37 1.65 5.80 -8.11
C ILE A 37 2.13 4.36 -8.30
N SER A 38 2.37 3.95 -9.54
CA SER A 38 2.97 2.65 -9.85
C SER A 38 4.49 2.77 -9.91
N ILE A 39 5.20 1.90 -9.21
CA ILE A 39 6.65 1.75 -9.33
C ILE A 39 6.94 1.11 -10.68
N SER A 40 7.67 1.81 -11.53
CA SER A 40 8.08 1.32 -12.85
C SER A 40 9.44 0.64 -12.79
N GLY A 41 9.58 -0.52 -13.44
CA GLY A 41 10.87 -1.13 -13.64
C GLY A 41 11.84 -0.27 -14.47
N LYS A 42 11.32 0.68 -15.28
CA LYS A 42 12.14 1.64 -16.03
C LYS A 42 12.89 2.64 -15.14
N ASP A 43 12.39 2.87 -13.94
CA ASP A 43 13.01 3.75 -12.94
C ASP A 43 14.08 3.04 -12.12
N ILE A 44 14.35 1.75 -12.40
CA ILE A 44 15.31 0.94 -11.67
C ILE A 44 16.53 0.69 -12.58
N VAL A 45 17.64 1.33 -12.26
CA VAL A 45 18.90 1.19 -13.00
C VAL A 45 19.92 0.57 -12.06
N GLU A 46 20.53 -0.56 -12.47
CA GLU A 46 21.50 -1.31 -11.68
C GLU A 46 21.01 -1.60 -10.24
N GLY A 47 19.72 -1.96 -10.11
CA GLY A 47 19.09 -2.26 -8.82
C GLY A 47 18.75 -1.03 -7.97
N ARG A 48 18.98 0.18 -8.46
CA ARG A 48 18.66 1.43 -7.76
C ARG A 48 17.46 2.13 -8.38
N TYR A 49 16.46 2.43 -7.57
CA TYR A 49 15.29 3.23 -7.97
C TYR A 49 15.67 4.71 -8.04
N LYS A 50 15.31 5.36 -9.15
CA LYS A 50 15.55 6.79 -9.39
C LYS A 50 14.32 7.41 -10.04
N ASN A 51 13.57 8.19 -9.26
CA ASN A 51 12.46 8.99 -9.78
C ASN A 51 12.15 10.13 -8.79
N ASP A 52 12.76 11.29 -9.00
CA ASP A 52 12.64 12.44 -8.10
C ASP A 52 11.21 13.00 -8.08
N ASP A 53 10.46 12.91 -9.17
CA ASP A 53 9.05 13.37 -9.23
C ASP A 53 8.15 12.52 -8.31
N VAL A 54 8.40 11.21 -8.24
CA VAL A 54 7.69 10.33 -7.31
C VAL A 54 8.03 10.71 -5.87
N PHE A 55 9.30 10.90 -5.55
CA PHE A 55 9.69 11.31 -4.21
C PHE A 55 9.13 12.68 -3.82
N ALA A 56 9.12 13.66 -4.71
CA ALA A 56 8.51 14.97 -4.45
C ALA A 56 7.00 14.84 -4.11
N LYS A 57 6.27 13.98 -4.82
CA LYS A 57 4.85 13.69 -4.52
C LYS A 57 4.67 13.04 -3.15
N LEU A 58 5.51 12.07 -2.81
CA LEU A 58 5.46 11.39 -1.50
C LEU A 58 5.84 12.33 -0.35
N ASP A 59 6.83 13.19 -0.57
CA ASP A 59 7.25 14.20 0.42
C ASP A 59 6.12 15.20 0.71
N ALA A 60 5.34 15.56 -0.30
CA ALA A 60 4.19 16.45 -0.16
C ALA A 60 2.93 15.77 0.42
N SER A 61 2.91 14.44 0.56
CA SER A 61 1.75 13.70 1.06
C SER A 61 1.68 13.70 2.59
N ASP A 62 0.46 13.67 3.12
CA ASP A 62 0.18 13.51 4.56
C ASP A 62 0.12 12.01 4.96
N ALA A 63 -0.20 11.15 3.99
CA ALA A 63 -0.24 9.69 4.18
C ALA A 63 0.34 8.98 2.96
N ILE A 64 1.01 7.83 3.20
CA ILE A 64 1.58 6.98 2.17
C ILE A 64 1.15 5.53 2.43
N ILE A 65 0.41 4.93 1.50
CA ILE A 65 -0.02 3.53 1.57
C ILE A 65 0.88 2.71 0.66
N PHE A 66 1.58 1.72 1.24
CA PHE A 66 2.52 0.86 0.53
C PHE A 66 1.83 -0.38 -0.04
N GLY A 67 2.10 -0.72 -1.30
CA GLY A 67 1.55 -1.90 -1.96
C GLY A 67 2.60 -2.68 -2.74
N SER A 68 2.58 -4.00 -2.64
CA SER A 68 3.40 -4.89 -3.46
C SER A 68 2.76 -6.27 -3.59
N ALA A 69 3.07 -6.97 -4.68
CA ALA A 69 2.92 -8.41 -4.68
C ALA A 69 3.89 -9.04 -3.66
N THR A 70 3.47 -10.15 -3.03
CA THR A 70 4.37 -10.98 -2.23
C THR A 70 5.00 -12.02 -3.15
N TYR A 71 6.31 -11.95 -3.32
CA TYR A 71 7.12 -12.93 -4.03
C TYR A 71 8.15 -13.56 -3.07
N MET A 72 8.20 -14.90 -3.02
CA MET A 72 9.13 -15.63 -2.14
C MET A 72 9.13 -15.10 -0.70
N GLY A 73 7.94 -14.85 -0.14
CA GLY A 73 7.75 -14.45 1.25
C GLY A 73 8.14 -12.99 1.56
N GLY A 74 8.27 -12.12 0.56
CA GLY A 74 8.62 -10.72 0.76
C GLY A 74 8.05 -9.80 -0.32
N PRO A 75 8.21 -8.47 -0.20
CA PRO A 75 7.83 -7.55 -1.25
C PRO A 75 8.65 -7.81 -2.52
N ALA A 76 8.06 -7.52 -3.67
CA ALA A 76 8.75 -7.63 -4.95
C ALA A 76 10.06 -6.83 -4.97
N ALA A 77 11.05 -7.31 -5.74
CA ALA A 77 12.36 -6.66 -5.84
C ALA A 77 12.26 -5.19 -6.27
N GLN A 78 11.29 -4.84 -7.12
CA GLN A 78 11.05 -3.46 -7.56
C GLN A 78 10.57 -2.57 -6.40
N PHE A 79 9.70 -3.09 -5.53
CA PHE A 79 9.30 -2.37 -4.33
C PHE A 79 10.50 -2.23 -3.37
N LYS A 80 11.32 -3.27 -3.24
CA LYS A 80 12.52 -3.22 -2.40
C LYS A 80 13.52 -2.17 -2.90
N ALA A 81 13.72 -2.06 -4.21
CA ALA A 81 14.56 -1.02 -4.80
C ALA A 81 14.05 0.40 -4.47
N PHE A 82 12.72 0.62 -4.55
CA PHE A 82 12.10 1.87 -4.10
C PHE A 82 12.33 2.10 -2.60
N ALA A 83 12.08 1.09 -1.76
CA ALA A 83 12.26 1.20 -0.32
C ALA A 83 13.70 1.55 0.07
N ASP A 84 14.71 0.95 -0.58
CA ASP A 84 16.11 1.28 -0.34
C ASP A 84 16.45 2.73 -0.72
N ALA A 85 15.83 3.25 -1.77
CA ALA A 85 16.03 4.63 -2.19
C ALA A 85 15.41 5.66 -1.22
N THR A 86 14.54 5.24 -0.28
CA THR A 86 14.01 6.11 0.78
C THR A 86 15.05 6.45 1.87
N GLY A 87 16.26 5.91 1.82
CA GLY A 87 17.31 6.17 2.80
C GLY A 87 17.63 7.66 2.99
N ALA A 88 17.59 8.45 1.91
CA ALA A 88 17.79 9.90 2.01
C ALA A 88 16.64 10.59 2.79
N LYS A 89 15.42 10.06 2.70
CA LYS A 89 14.24 10.57 3.43
C LYS A 89 14.31 10.23 4.92
N TRP A 90 14.80 9.02 5.22
CA TRP A 90 15.09 8.58 6.57
C TRP A 90 16.11 9.49 7.25
N TYR A 91 17.21 9.79 6.57
CA TYR A 91 18.29 10.63 7.12
C TYR A 91 17.84 12.04 7.49
N THR A 92 16.89 12.60 6.74
CA THR A 92 16.33 13.94 6.98
C THR A 92 15.02 13.92 7.77
N SER A 93 14.54 12.75 8.19
CA SER A 93 13.23 12.57 8.85
C SER A 93 12.06 13.17 8.04
N ALA A 94 12.15 13.13 6.70
CA ALA A 94 11.20 13.80 5.80
C ALA A 94 9.77 13.23 5.89
N TRP A 95 9.63 11.97 6.31
CA TRP A 95 8.32 11.30 6.42
C TRP A 95 7.85 11.10 7.86
N LYS A 96 8.58 11.68 8.83
CA LYS A 96 8.19 11.63 10.24
C LYS A 96 6.75 12.13 10.42
N ASP A 97 5.99 11.42 11.26
CA ASP A 97 4.60 11.71 11.62
C ASP A 97 3.57 11.61 10.47
N LYS A 98 3.99 11.25 9.24
CA LYS A 98 3.05 10.88 8.18
C LYS A 98 2.37 9.56 8.51
N ILE A 99 1.14 9.39 8.04
CA ILE A 99 0.41 8.12 8.18
C ILE A 99 0.94 7.10 7.17
N ALA A 100 1.08 5.85 7.61
CA ALA A 100 1.39 4.70 6.75
C ALA A 100 0.37 3.59 6.92
N ALA A 101 0.15 2.82 5.86
CA ALA A 101 -0.60 1.57 5.83
C ALA A 101 -0.04 0.67 4.73
N GLY A 102 -0.53 -0.57 4.62
CA GLY A 102 -0.04 -1.47 3.58
C GLY A 102 -1.04 -2.48 3.09
N PHE A 103 -0.81 -2.95 1.85
CA PHE A 103 -1.57 -4.03 1.23
C PHE A 103 -0.69 -4.90 0.35
N THR A 104 -1.07 -6.17 0.20
CA THR A 104 -0.32 -7.12 -0.63
C THR A 104 -1.21 -8.18 -1.26
N VAL A 105 -0.74 -8.76 -2.35
CA VAL A 105 -1.39 -9.84 -3.09
C VAL A 105 -0.42 -11.01 -3.26
N SER A 106 -0.89 -12.23 -3.12
CA SER A 106 -0.17 -13.45 -3.50
C SER A 106 -1.10 -14.51 -4.06
N MET A 107 -0.55 -15.54 -4.71
CA MET A 107 -1.33 -16.64 -5.27
C MET A 107 -1.96 -17.51 -4.18
N SER A 108 -1.18 -17.90 -3.19
CA SER A 108 -1.66 -18.78 -2.12
C SER A 108 -2.46 -18.01 -1.07
N PRO A 109 -3.46 -18.62 -0.42
CA PRO A 109 -4.27 -17.97 0.63
C PRO A 109 -3.45 -17.37 1.77
N SER A 110 -2.50 -18.10 2.33
CA SER A 110 -1.51 -17.58 3.28
C SER A 110 -0.41 -16.83 2.53
N GLY A 111 0.35 -17.54 1.67
CA GLY A 111 1.40 -17.04 0.79
C GLY A 111 2.47 -16.21 1.50
N ASP A 112 2.64 -16.41 2.81
CA ASP A 112 3.55 -15.64 3.67
C ASP A 112 3.38 -14.11 3.53
N LYS A 113 2.17 -13.68 3.16
CA LYS A 113 1.83 -12.26 2.99
C LYS A 113 2.10 -11.40 4.21
N LEU A 114 2.04 -12.00 5.40
CA LEU A 114 2.32 -11.30 6.65
C LEU A 114 3.74 -10.73 6.68
N SER A 115 4.72 -11.45 6.15
CA SER A 115 6.11 -10.93 6.10
C SER A 115 6.23 -9.70 5.21
N THR A 116 5.49 -9.61 4.11
CA THR A 116 5.46 -8.39 3.28
C THR A 116 4.83 -7.21 4.06
N LEU A 117 3.73 -7.43 4.78
CA LEU A 117 3.12 -6.39 5.62
C LEU A 117 4.03 -5.97 6.77
N HIS A 118 4.72 -6.91 7.41
CA HIS A 118 5.71 -6.61 8.45
C HIS A 118 6.90 -5.84 7.88
N TYR A 119 7.31 -6.13 6.65
CA TYR A 119 8.33 -5.33 5.99
C TYR A 119 7.87 -3.87 5.80
N PHE A 120 6.63 -3.64 5.34
CA PHE A 120 6.09 -2.29 5.21
C PHE A 120 5.97 -1.57 6.56
N PHE A 121 5.52 -2.29 7.58
CA PHE A 121 5.48 -1.77 8.95
C PHE A 121 6.88 -1.35 9.41
N THR A 122 7.89 -2.21 9.22
CA THR A 122 9.28 -1.89 9.60
C THR A 122 9.80 -0.67 8.83
N LEU A 123 9.52 -0.59 7.52
CA LEU A 123 9.88 0.57 6.71
C LEU A 123 9.22 1.85 7.25
N ALA A 124 7.92 1.79 7.55
CA ALA A 124 7.20 2.92 8.14
C ALA A 124 7.79 3.35 9.49
N MET A 125 8.12 2.39 10.37
CA MET A 125 8.77 2.69 11.67
C MET A 125 10.15 3.32 11.50
N GLN A 126 10.95 2.85 10.56
CA GLN A 126 12.24 3.46 10.23
C GLN A 126 12.08 4.92 9.77
N GLN A 127 11.02 5.21 9.00
CA GLN A 127 10.72 6.56 8.54
C GLN A 127 10.03 7.44 9.61
N GLY A 128 9.77 6.90 10.81
CA GLY A 128 9.07 7.64 11.88
C GLY A 128 7.59 7.89 11.61
N MET A 129 6.96 7.04 10.80
CA MET A 129 5.56 7.17 10.40
C MET A 129 4.61 6.51 11.42
N ILE A 130 3.32 6.84 11.32
CA ILE A 130 2.25 6.27 12.14
C ILE A 130 1.53 5.18 11.34
N TRP A 131 1.60 3.91 11.79
CA TRP A 131 0.98 2.79 11.09
C TRP A 131 -0.50 2.66 11.39
N ILE A 132 -1.32 2.49 10.35
CA ILE A 132 -2.76 2.20 10.45
C ILE A 132 -3.04 0.83 9.84
N GLY A 133 -3.59 -0.06 10.66
CA GLY A 133 -4.06 -1.38 10.24
C GLY A 133 -5.50 -1.38 9.71
N GLN A 134 -5.93 -2.55 9.26
CA GLN A 134 -7.28 -2.85 8.79
C GLN A 134 -8.13 -3.36 9.96
N PRO A 135 -9.31 -2.75 10.27
CA PRO A 135 -10.04 -3.03 11.50
C PRO A 135 -11.12 -4.13 11.37
N GLU A 136 -11.50 -4.49 10.14
CA GLU A 136 -12.67 -5.33 9.90
C GLU A 136 -12.45 -6.78 10.37
N MET A 137 -13.48 -7.34 10.97
CA MET A 137 -13.51 -8.75 11.36
C MET A 137 -13.56 -9.64 10.11
N PRO A 138 -12.90 -10.80 10.12
CA PRO A 138 -13.03 -11.80 9.05
C PRO A 138 -14.40 -12.49 9.08
N LEU A 139 -14.63 -13.38 8.10
CA LEU A 139 -15.84 -14.23 8.00
C LEU A 139 -17.14 -13.46 7.76
N GLN A 140 -17.06 -12.29 7.14
CA GLN A 140 -18.24 -11.54 6.73
C GLN A 140 -18.84 -12.10 5.43
N PRO A 141 -20.18 -12.08 5.26
CA PRO A 141 -20.84 -12.64 4.07
C PRO A 141 -20.40 -11.98 2.75
N ASN A 142 -19.98 -10.72 2.78
CA ASN A 142 -19.49 -9.97 1.62
C ASN A 142 -18.01 -10.22 1.31
N GLY A 143 -17.34 -11.12 2.04
CA GLY A 143 -15.94 -11.50 1.85
C GLY A 143 -14.92 -10.45 2.30
N VAL A 144 -15.34 -9.41 3.03
CA VAL A 144 -14.41 -8.44 3.63
C VAL A 144 -13.49 -9.15 4.61
N ASN A 145 -12.20 -8.83 4.52
CA ASN A 145 -11.11 -9.41 5.32
C ASN A 145 -11.16 -10.95 5.40
N ARG A 146 -11.56 -11.62 4.32
CA ARG A 146 -11.70 -13.09 4.29
C ARG A 146 -10.42 -13.86 4.64
N LEU A 147 -9.26 -13.22 4.49
CA LEU A 147 -7.95 -13.80 4.83
C LEU A 147 -7.50 -13.48 6.27
N GLY A 148 -8.30 -12.73 7.04
CA GLY A 148 -8.08 -12.51 8.46
C GLY A 148 -6.85 -11.68 8.81
N SER A 149 -6.55 -10.63 8.03
CA SER A 149 -5.37 -9.79 8.26
C SER A 149 -5.74 -8.43 8.85
N ASN A 150 -5.18 -8.08 9.99
CA ASN A 150 -5.37 -6.76 10.62
C ASN A 150 -4.12 -5.86 10.52
N SER A 151 -2.94 -6.41 10.24
CA SER A 151 -1.71 -5.61 10.05
C SER A 151 -1.75 -4.75 8.77
N GLY A 152 -2.66 -5.07 7.85
CA GLY A 152 -2.86 -4.43 6.56
C GLY A 152 -3.78 -5.31 5.71
N VAL A 153 -4.01 -4.97 4.45
CA VAL A 153 -4.88 -5.73 3.57
C VAL A 153 -4.11 -6.83 2.85
N MET A 154 -4.61 -8.05 2.94
CA MET A 154 -4.18 -9.18 2.13
C MET A 154 -5.24 -9.52 1.11
N ALA A 155 -4.82 -9.76 -0.14
CA ALA A 155 -5.67 -10.29 -1.19
C ALA A 155 -5.04 -11.54 -1.82
N GLN A 156 -5.87 -12.33 -2.48
CA GLN A 156 -5.44 -13.52 -3.21
C GLN A 156 -5.80 -13.39 -4.68
N ALA A 157 -4.83 -13.69 -5.54
CA ALA A 157 -5.05 -13.82 -6.98
C ALA A 157 -4.09 -14.87 -7.55
N GLY A 158 -4.61 -15.81 -8.29
CA GLY A 158 -3.85 -16.89 -8.93
C GLY A 158 -3.36 -16.52 -10.33
N GLN A 159 -3.72 -17.33 -11.31
CA GLN A 159 -3.38 -17.12 -12.72
C GLN A 159 -4.54 -16.48 -13.51
N GLU A 160 -5.64 -16.18 -12.84
CA GLU A 160 -6.80 -15.54 -13.44
C GLU A 160 -6.44 -14.15 -13.96
N SER A 161 -7.24 -13.63 -14.88
CA SER A 161 -7.11 -12.23 -15.32
C SER A 161 -7.26 -11.26 -14.14
N PRO A 162 -6.52 -10.14 -14.12
CA PRO A 162 -6.73 -9.06 -13.16
C PRO A 162 -8.15 -8.50 -13.14
N ASP A 163 -8.94 -8.73 -14.19
CA ASP A 163 -10.36 -8.33 -14.22
C ASP A 163 -11.25 -9.26 -13.39
N VAL A 164 -10.78 -10.47 -13.07
CA VAL A 164 -11.49 -11.48 -12.28
C VAL A 164 -10.99 -11.52 -10.83
N ALA A 165 -9.68 -11.38 -10.63
CA ALA A 165 -9.04 -11.42 -9.31
C ALA A 165 -8.18 -10.16 -9.07
N PRO A 166 -8.02 -9.72 -7.81
CA PRO A 166 -8.58 -10.28 -6.58
C PRO A 166 -10.10 -10.14 -6.48
N SER A 167 -10.70 -10.91 -5.56
CA SER A 167 -12.17 -10.94 -5.35
C SER A 167 -12.75 -9.59 -4.97
N GLU A 168 -14.06 -9.41 -5.16
CA GLU A 168 -14.75 -8.17 -4.73
C GLU A 168 -14.61 -7.92 -3.22
N GLY A 169 -14.62 -8.98 -2.39
CA GLY A 169 -14.40 -8.85 -0.95
C GLY A 169 -12.99 -8.37 -0.61
N ASP A 170 -11.96 -8.83 -1.34
CA ASP A 170 -10.60 -8.36 -1.17
C ASP A 170 -10.46 -6.88 -1.59
N LYS A 171 -11.10 -6.48 -2.70
CA LYS A 171 -11.13 -5.09 -3.18
C LYS A 171 -11.87 -4.19 -2.20
N LEU A 172 -13.02 -4.62 -1.69
CA LEU A 172 -13.79 -3.87 -0.68
C LEU A 172 -12.98 -3.69 0.61
N THR A 173 -12.21 -4.70 1.02
CA THR A 173 -11.27 -4.56 2.16
C THR A 173 -10.22 -3.49 1.88
N GLY A 174 -9.73 -3.41 0.64
CA GLY A 174 -8.83 -2.33 0.19
C GLY A 174 -9.47 -0.95 0.26
N GLU A 175 -10.72 -0.82 -0.20
CA GLU A 175 -11.48 0.44 -0.11
C GLU A 175 -11.65 0.89 1.35
N ILE A 176 -11.97 -0.03 2.26
CA ILE A 176 -12.09 0.28 3.69
C ILE A 176 -10.77 0.78 4.28
N LEU A 177 -9.64 0.14 3.95
CA LEU A 177 -8.33 0.61 4.41
C LEU A 177 -8.03 2.02 3.88
N GLY A 178 -8.23 2.26 2.58
CA GLY A 178 -7.99 3.56 1.96
C GLY A 178 -8.82 4.67 2.59
N LYS A 179 -10.13 4.42 2.79
CA LYS A 179 -11.04 5.34 3.48
C LYS A 179 -10.57 5.65 4.90
N ARG A 180 -10.23 4.60 5.67
CA ARG A 180 -9.74 4.75 7.05
C ARG A 180 -8.49 5.63 7.11
N VAL A 181 -7.49 5.40 6.26
CA VAL A 181 -6.27 6.21 6.19
C VAL A 181 -6.59 7.66 5.88
N ALA A 182 -7.48 7.93 4.93
CA ALA A 182 -7.89 9.27 4.55
C ALA A 182 -8.63 10.00 5.69
N GLU A 183 -9.52 9.32 6.40
CA GLU A 183 -10.22 9.85 7.57
C GLU A 183 -9.24 10.26 8.69
N TYR A 184 -8.20 9.46 8.94
CA TYR A 184 -7.15 9.81 9.90
C TYR A 184 -6.26 10.96 9.39
N ALA A 185 -5.96 11.00 8.08
CA ALA A 185 -5.23 12.13 7.50
C ALA A 185 -5.99 13.45 7.68
N VAL A 186 -7.31 13.45 7.54
CA VAL A 186 -8.15 14.62 7.83
C VAL A 186 -8.10 15.00 9.32
N LYS A 187 -8.20 14.02 10.23
CA LYS A 187 -8.19 14.26 11.69
C LYS A 187 -6.86 14.80 12.19
N LEU A 188 -5.74 14.36 11.63
CA LEU A 188 -4.40 14.72 12.08
C LEU A 188 -3.85 15.98 11.39
N LYS A 189 -4.40 16.35 10.25
CA LYS A 189 -4.03 17.61 9.59
C LYS A 189 -4.65 18.78 10.34
N LYS A 190 -3.82 19.45 11.12
CA LYS A 190 -4.15 20.70 11.82
C LYS A 190 -4.05 21.90 10.90
#